data_3a5974116ec69e674e618975ac2c9498
#
_entry.id   3a5974116ec69e674e618975ac2c9498
#
_cell.length_a   1.000
_cell.length_b   1.000
_cell.length_c   1.000
_cell.angle_alpha   90.00
_cell.angle_beta   90.00
_cell.angle_gamma   90.00
#
_symmetry.space_group_name_H-M   'P 1'
#
loop_
_entity.id
_entity.type
_entity.pdbx_description
1 polymer ?
#
loop_
_entity_poly.entity_id
_entity_poly.type
_entity_poly.pdbx_seq_one_letter_code
_entity_poly.pdbx_strand_id
1 'polypeptide(L)'
;DYRSTPQIVNYANRVLAASPQRADYLKLSSERSKGRRVTETIYGSDWEEAQGVATRIRKLVDAGESPADCAILTRVNAQQKILCKALGEQHLRYRVRRDSGWQNSALSDDAQTRLAMLEALGVGADLSGVTISTIHASKGLEFKHVFLIGCSEGLIPYGAPQEGEVLEEERRLMYVAVTRAEDTLDVSYARTREGNEGERARRVSRFFR
;
A
#
# COMPACT_ATOMS: atom_id res chain seq x y z
N ASP A 1 3.26 -20.86 -8.23
CA ASP A 1 3.06 -21.02 -6.79
C ASP A 1 3.05 -19.63 -6.15
N TYR A 2 1.88 -19.21 -5.66
CA TYR A 2 1.76 -17.85 -5.14
C TYR A 2 1.67 -17.87 -3.61
N ARG A 3 2.47 -17.01 -2.96
CA ARG A 3 2.52 -16.92 -1.48
C ARG A 3 1.26 -16.30 -0.86
N SER A 4 0.47 -15.60 -1.66
CA SER A 4 -0.79 -14.97 -1.21
C SER A 4 -1.91 -15.97 -1.06
N THR A 5 -2.86 -15.67 -0.17
CA THR A 5 -4.08 -16.47 -0.01
C THR A 5 -4.94 -16.45 -1.28
N PRO A 6 -5.83 -17.44 -1.48
CA PRO A 6 -6.73 -17.46 -2.64
C PRO A 6 -7.59 -16.21 -2.78
N GLN A 7 -8.04 -15.61 -1.67
CA GLN A 7 -8.85 -14.38 -1.69
C GLN A 7 -8.08 -13.21 -2.28
N ILE A 8 -6.80 -13.06 -1.92
CA ILE A 8 -5.93 -11.99 -2.45
C ILE A 8 -5.64 -12.25 -3.93
N VAL A 9 -5.31 -13.48 -4.29
CA VAL A 9 -5.05 -13.87 -5.69
C VAL A 9 -6.28 -13.61 -6.57
N ASN A 10 -7.47 -13.98 -6.10
CA ASN A 10 -8.70 -13.72 -6.84
C ASN A 10 -8.99 -12.21 -7.00
N TYR A 11 -8.67 -11.43 -5.99
CA TYR A 11 -8.79 -9.98 -6.06
C TYR A 11 -7.84 -9.38 -7.11
N ALA A 12 -6.58 -9.84 -7.14
CA ALA A 12 -5.60 -9.44 -8.15
C ALA A 12 -6.06 -9.83 -9.57
N ASN A 13 -6.56 -11.05 -9.75
CA ASN A 13 -7.09 -11.51 -11.05
C ASN A 13 -8.26 -10.65 -11.53
N ARG A 14 -9.14 -10.19 -10.64
CA ARG A 14 -10.24 -9.29 -10.97
C ARG A 14 -9.75 -7.95 -11.49
N VAL A 15 -8.68 -7.40 -10.92
CA VAL A 15 -8.09 -6.14 -11.41
C VAL A 15 -7.64 -6.28 -12.86
N LEU A 16 -7.04 -7.40 -13.23
CA LEU A 16 -6.58 -7.67 -14.59
C LEU A 16 -7.71 -8.07 -15.55
N ALA A 17 -8.74 -8.73 -15.06
CA ALA A 17 -9.84 -9.25 -15.88
C ALA A 17 -10.62 -8.16 -16.63
N ALA A 18 -10.66 -6.95 -16.08
CA ALA A 18 -11.30 -5.80 -16.71
C ALA A 18 -10.45 -5.14 -17.82
N SER A 19 -9.20 -5.58 -18.03
CA SER A 19 -8.32 -5.06 -19.07
C SER A 19 -8.75 -5.51 -20.46
N PRO A 20 -8.68 -4.63 -21.48
CA PRO A 20 -8.74 -5.05 -22.88
C PRO A 20 -7.65 -6.05 -23.26
N GLN A 21 -6.51 -6.00 -22.58
CA GLN A 21 -5.35 -6.88 -22.78
C GLN A 21 -5.38 -8.12 -21.88
N ARG A 22 -6.52 -8.48 -21.31
CA ARG A 22 -6.65 -9.58 -20.36
C ARG A 22 -6.15 -10.94 -20.85
N ALA A 23 -6.16 -11.15 -22.17
CA ALA A 23 -5.67 -12.37 -22.79
C ALA A 23 -4.15 -12.54 -22.67
N ASP A 24 -3.42 -11.45 -22.48
CA ASP A 24 -1.96 -11.42 -22.36
C ASP A 24 -1.49 -11.68 -20.91
N TYR A 25 -2.43 -11.68 -19.95
CA TYR A 25 -2.12 -11.90 -18.54
C TYR A 25 -2.36 -13.35 -18.14
N LEU A 26 -1.36 -13.91 -17.45
CA LEU A 26 -1.50 -15.21 -16.82
C LEU A 26 -2.45 -15.11 -15.61
N LYS A 27 -3.46 -15.95 -15.59
CA LYS A 27 -4.30 -16.09 -14.40
C LYS A 27 -3.52 -16.77 -13.30
N LEU A 28 -3.41 -16.09 -12.17
CA LEU A 28 -2.74 -16.63 -11.00
C LEU A 28 -3.62 -17.64 -10.25
N SER A 29 -2.97 -18.57 -9.59
CA SER A 29 -3.60 -19.50 -8.66
C SER A 29 -2.80 -19.58 -7.36
N SER A 30 -3.48 -19.89 -6.27
CA SER A 30 -2.88 -20.12 -4.97
C SER A 30 -3.18 -21.52 -4.49
N GLU A 31 -2.17 -22.20 -3.99
CA GLU A 31 -2.27 -23.51 -3.36
C GLU A 31 -2.46 -23.40 -1.83
N ARG A 32 -2.44 -22.20 -1.31
CA ARG A 32 -2.65 -21.96 0.13
C ARG A 32 -4.10 -22.22 0.53
N SER A 33 -4.30 -22.56 1.80
CA SER A 33 -5.62 -22.61 2.41
C SER A 33 -6.32 -21.23 2.36
N LYS A 34 -7.64 -21.23 2.43
CA LYS A 34 -8.44 -20.01 2.46
C LYS A 34 -8.02 -19.12 3.63
N GLY A 35 -7.82 -17.84 3.35
CA GLY A 35 -7.54 -16.79 4.31
C GLY A 35 -8.74 -15.90 4.57
N ARG A 36 -8.48 -14.69 5.05
CA ARG A 36 -9.51 -13.67 5.25
C ARG A 36 -9.97 -13.06 3.93
N ARG A 37 -11.19 -12.57 3.91
CA ARG A 37 -11.68 -11.75 2.78
C ARG A 37 -10.86 -10.47 2.70
N VAL A 38 -10.67 -9.99 1.47
CA VAL A 38 -10.14 -8.65 1.25
C VAL A 38 -11.14 -7.63 1.81
N THR A 39 -10.65 -6.72 2.65
CA THR A 39 -11.49 -5.69 3.28
C THR A 39 -11.47 -4.41 2.44
N GLU A 40 -12.63 -3.86 2.17
CA GLU A 40 -12.80 -2.56 1.50
C GLU A 40 -13.42 -1.59 2.50
N THR A 41 -12.73 -0.48 2.76
CA THR A 41 -13.16 0.51 3.75
C THR A 41 -13.21 1.90 3.16
N ILE A 42 -14.28 2.63 3.48
CA ILE A 42 -14.48 4.03 3.09
C ILE A 42 -14.34 4.89 4.35
N TYR A 43 -13.47 5.89 4.26
CA TYR A 43 -13.28 6.87 5.31
C TYR A 43 -13.80 8.25 4.89
N GLY A 44 -14.17 9.09 5.85
CA GLY A 44 -14.66 10.43 5.59
C GLY A 44 -13.58 11.36 5.03
N SER A 45 -12.37 11.29 5.58
CA SER A 45 -11.23 12.10 5.18
C SER A 45 -9.95 11.27 5.08
N ASP A 46 -8.92 11.81 4.45
CA ASP A 46 -7.59 11.20 4.37
C ASP A 46 -6.94 11.05 5.76
N TRP A 47 -7.19 11.98 6.66
CA TRP A 47 -6.75 11.86 8.05
C TRP A 47 -7.46 10.71 8.78
N GLU A 48 -8.75 10.57 8.63
CA GLU A 48 -9.51 9.44 9.19
C GLU A 48 -9.05 8.11 8.59
N GLU A 49 -8.72 8.08 7.31
CA GLU A 49 -8.13 6.89 6.66
C GLU A 49 -6.80 6.53 7.30
N ALA A 50 -5.91 7.49 7.47
CA ALA A 50 -4.61 7.27 8.11
C ALA A 50 -4.76 6.79 9.56
N GLN A 51 -5.65 7.41 10.34
CA GLN A 51 -5.94 6.99 11.71
C GLN A 51 -6.54 5.59 11.78
N GLY A 52 -7.49 5.29 10.90
CA GLY A 52 -8.14 3.98 10.86
C GLY A 52 -7.16 2.86 10.51
N VAL A 53 -6.29 3.08 9.56
CA VAL A 53 -5.23 2.13 9.19
C VAL A 53 -4.25 1.94 10.36
N ALA A 54 -3.79 3.02 10.97
CA ALA A 54 -2.89 2.94 12.14
C ALA A 54 -3.53 2.18 13.32
N THR A 55 -4.82 2.38 13.56
CA THR A 55 -5.58 1.66 14.59
C THR A 55 -5.65 0.16 14.30
N ARG A 56 -5.88 -0.22 13.05
CA ARG A 56 -5.90 -1.64 12.65
C ARG A 56 -4.54 -2.30 12.80
N ILE A 57 -3.47 -1.61 12.45
CA ILE A 57 -2.10 -2.10 12.65
C ILE A 57 -1.82 -2.25 14.16
N ARG A 58 -2.23 -1.27 14.98
CA ARG A 58 -2.09 -1.37 16.43
C ARG A 58 -2.78 -2.63 16.98
N LYS A 59 -3.97 -2.94 16.51
CA LYS A 59 -4.69 -4.16 16.89
C LYS A 59 -3.96 -5.44 16.50
N LEU A 60 -3.37 -5.47 15.30
CA LEU A 60 -2.57 -6.60 14.84
C LEU A 60 -1.35 -6.81 15.74
N VAL A 61 -0.65 -5.74 16.06
CA VAL A 61 0.54 -5.78 16.93
C VAL A 61 0.15 -6.22 18.35
N ASP A 62 -0.93 -5.72 18.90
CA ASP A 62 -1.45 -6.12 20.21
C ASP A 62 -1.89 -7.59 20.22
N ALA A 63 -2.29 -8.14 19.10
CA ALA A 63 -2.62 -9.55 18.94
C ALA A 63 -1.39 -10.47 18.69
N GLY A 64 -0.19 -9.90 18.70
CA GLY A 64 1.07 -10.64 18.57
C GLY A 64 1.74 -10.59 17.19
N GLU A 65 1.18 -9.86 16.22
CA GLU A 65 1.82 -9.67 14.92
C GLU A 65 3.00 -8.70 15.02
N SER A 66 4.03 -8.92 14.22
CA SER A 66 5.17 -8.01 14.15
C SER A 66 4.82 -6.76 13.32
N PRO A 67 5.19 -5.56 13.76
CA PRO A 67 5.08 -4.36 12.93
C PRO A 67 5.80 -4.50 11.57
N ALA A 68 6.90 -5.23 11.52
CA ALA A 68 7.65 -5.48 10.28
C ALA A 68 6.87 -6.31 9.25
N ASP A 69 5.84 -7.03 9.67
CA ASP A 69 4.96 -7.81 8.79
C ASP A 69 3.83 -6.96 8.17
N CYS A 70 3.72 -5.69 8.58
CA CYS A 70 2.71 -4.75 8.12
C CYS A 70 3.30 -3.71 7.16
N ALA A 71 2.59 -3.44 6.07
CA ALA A 71 2.94 -2.39 5.13
C ALA A 71 1.72 -1.55 4.76
N ILE A 72 1.96 -0.25 4.59
CA ILE A 72 1.00 0.69 4.01
C ILE A 72 1.54 1.12 2.65
N LEU A 73 0.79 0.87 1.60
CA LEU A 73 1.16 1.21 0.23
C LEU A 73 0.44 2.46 -0.23
N THR A 74 1.19 3.38 -0.81
CA THR A 74 0.71 4.66 -1.35
C THR A 74 1.02 4.78 -2.84
N ARG A 75 0.20 5.52 -3.57
CA ARG A 75 0.48 5.78 -4.99
C ARG A 75 1.54 6.87 -5.17
N VAL A 76 1.55 7.88 -4.30
CA VAL A 76 2.47 9.01 -4.35
C VAL A 76 3.08 9.29 -2.98
N ASN A 77 4.28 9.91 -2.99
CA ASN A 77 5.00 10.25 -1.76
C ASN A 77 4.23 11.23 -0.86
N ALA A 78 3.45 12.12 -1.45
CA ALA A 78 2.68 13.13 -0.70
C ALA A 78 1.71 12.52 0.33
N GLN A 79 1.27 11.27 0.14
CA GLN A 79 0.38 10.57 1.06
C GLN A 79 1.08 10.07 2.33
N GLN A 80 2.41 10.05 2.36
CA GLN A 80 3.17 9.38 3.42
C GLN A 80 3.26 10.18 4.72
N LYS A 81 3.28 11.51 4.64
CA LYS A 81 3.45 12.38 5.82
C LYS A 81 2.34 12.18 6.86
N ILE A 82 1.10 12.14 6.42
CA ILE A 82 -0.08 11.95 7.28
C ILE A 82 -0.09 10.56 7.93
N LEU A 83 0.43 9.55 7.24
CA LEU A 83 0.59 8.20 7.77
C LEU A 83 1.64 8.13 8.88
N CYS A 84 2.76 8.81 8.68
CA CYS A 84 3.80 8.91 9.71
C CYS A 84 3.25 9.49 11.01
N LYS A 85 2.46 10.56 10.90
CA LYS A 85 1.80 11.19 12.05
C LYS A 85 0.84 10.22 12.74
N ALA A 86 -0.01 9.54 11.98
CA ALA A 86 -0.99 8.60 12.53
C ALA A 86 -0.34 7.40 13.23
N LEU A 87 0.72 6.84 12.65
CA LEU A 87 1.48 5.75 13.27
C LEU A 87 2.20 6.22 14.53
N GLY A 88 2.76 7.44 14.52
CA GLY A 88 3.39 8.05 15.70
C GLY A 88 2.42 8.21 16.86
N GLU A 89 1.18 8.61 16.61
CA GLU A 89 0.11 8.72 17.62
C GLU A 89 -0.26 7.36 18.24
N GLN A 90 -0.08 6.27 17.50
CA GLN A 90 -0.27 4.90 17.99
C GLN A 90 1.01 4.30 18.61
N HIS A 91 2.06 5.09 18.78
CA HIS A 91 3.36 4.63 19.27
C HIS A 91 3.93 3.44 18.48
N LEU A 92 3.68 3.40 17.19
CA LEU A 92 4.21 2.40 16.28
C LEU A 92 5.48 2.90 15.61
N ARG A 93 6.53 2.10 15.63
CA ARG A 93 7.72 2.34 14.82
C ARG A 93 7.38 2.15 13.35
N TYR A 94 7.94 2.98 12.49
CA TYR A 94 7.75 2.88 11.06
C TYR A 94 9.02 3.28 10.31
N ARG A 95 9.09 2.86 9.06
CA ARG A 95 10.12 3.25 8.11
C ARG A 95 9.47 3.59 6.79
N VAL A 96 10.04 4.52 6.05
CA VAL A 96 9.51 5.00 4.78
C VAL A 96 10.42 4.55 3.65
N ARG A 97 9.84 3.90 2.65
CA ARG A 97 10.51 3.53 1.41
C ARG A 97 9.96 4.36 0.26
N ARG A 98 10.86 5.02 -0.46
CA ARG A 98 10.58 5.76 -1.69
C ARG A 98 11.40 5.17 -2.83
N ASP A 99 11.17 5.63 -4.05
CA ASP A 99 11.92 5.18 -5.23
C ASP A 99 13.44 5.35 -5.09
N SER A 100 13.89 6.32 -4.28
CA SER A 100 15.29 6.55 -3.92
C SER A 100 15.83 5.63 -2.80
N GLY A 101 15.03 4.71 -2.27
CA GLY A 101 15.40 3.79 -1.19
C GLY A 101 14.73 4.09 0.14
N TRP A 102 15.27 3.50 1.21
CA TRP A 102 14.76 3.66 2.57
C TRP A 102 15.05 5.02 3.15
N GLN A 103 14.04 5.60 3.81
CA GLN A 103 14.18 6.82 4.60
C GLN A 103 13.62 6.56 6.00
N ASN A 104 14.38 6.99 7.02
CA ASN A 104 13.93 6.93 8.39
C ASN A 104 13.61 8.34 8.86
N SER A 105 12.37 8.59 9.24
CA SER A 105 11.89 9.93 9.64
C SER A 105 12.54 10.48 10.91
N ALA A 106 13.17 9.62 11.72
CA ALA A 106 13.87 10.01 12.93
C ALA A 106 15.33 10.43 12.67
N LEU A 107 15.81 10.30 11.43
CA LEU A 107 17.21 10.56 11.08
C LEU A 107 17.35 11.89 10.31
N SER A 108 18.44 12.61 10.57
CA SER A 108 18.87 13.73 9.72
C SER A 108 19.22 13.25 8.31
N ASP A 109 19.29 14.18 7.35
CA ASP A 109 19.64 13.86 5.96
C ASP A 109 20.98 13.12 5.85
N ASP A 110 21.97 13.48 6.65
CA ASP A 110 23.27 12.80 6.71
C ASP A 110 23.14 11.36 7.22
N ALA A 111 22.31 11.15 8.22
CA ALA A 111 22.07 9.82 8.77
C ALA A 111 21.25 8.96 7.79
N GLN A 112 20.34 9.55 7.03
CA GLN A 112 19.61 8.88 5.95
C GLN A 112 20.55 8.43 4.83
N THR A 113 21.50 9.28 4.44
CA THR A 113 22.52 8.94 3.45
C THR A 113 23.40 7.80 3.93
N ARG A 114 23.82 7.81 5.19
CA ARG A 114 24.60 6.70 5.78
C ARG A 114 23.79 5.40 5.82
N LEU A 115 22.52 5.48 6.19
CA LEU A 115 21.63 4.31 6.20
C LEU A 115 21.50 3.70 4.80
N ALA A 116 21.29 4.53 3.77
CA ALA A 116 21.21 4.10 2.38
C ALA A 116 22.52 3.42 1.91
N MET A 117 23.68 3.95 2.34
CA MET A 117 24.98 3.32 2.06
C MET A 117 25.11 1.96 2.75
N LEU A 118 24.70 1.86 4.02
CA LEU A 118 24.74 0.60 4.77
C LEU A 118 23.82 -0.46 4.17
N GLU A 119 22.65 -0.06 3.70
CA GLU A 119 21.72 -0.95 3.00
C GLU A 119 22.31 -1.45 1.68
N ALA A 120 22.94 -0.57 0.90
CA ALA A 120 23.63 -0.94 -0.33
C ALA A 120 24.79 -1.93 -0.09
N LEU A 121 25.39 -1.89 1.11
CA LEU A 121 26.45 -2.80 1.54
C LEU A 121 25.91 -4.08 2.23
N GLY A 122 24.58 -4.23 2.35
CA GLY A 122 23.94 -5.38 3.01
C GLY A 122 24.07 -5.38 4.53
N VAL A 123 24.44 -4.24 5.13
CA VAL A 123 24.57 -4.09 6.60
C VAL A 123 23.25 -3.58 7.17
N GLY A 124 22.60 -4.40 7.96
CA GLY A 124 21.24 -4.34 8.46
C GLY A 124 20.62 -2.98 8.73
N ALA A 125 19.60 -2.63 7.93
CA ALA A 125 18.59 -1.68 8.35
C ALA A 125 17.75 -2.26 9.49
N ASP A 126 17.30 -1.41 10.43
CA ASP A 126 16.29 -1.82 11.41
C ASP A 126 14.97 -2.09 10.68
N LEU A 127 14.70 -3.36 10.41
CA LEU A 127 13.52 -3.84 9.71
C LEU A 127 12.32 -4.04 10.63
N SER A 128 12.37 -3.55 11.87
CA SER A 128 11.41 -3.87 12.93
C SER A 128 10.10 -3.07 12.85
N GLY A 129 10.04 -1.97 12.11
CA GLY A 129 8.88 -1.09 12.03
C GLY A 129 7.92 -1.39 10.88
N VAL A 130 6.73 -0.78 10.95
CA VAL A 130 5.77 -0.77 9.84
C VAL A 130 6.42 -0.14 8.61
N THR A 131 6.26 -0.75 7.46
CA THR A 131 6.73 -0.18 6.19
C THR A 131 5.66 0.72 5.59
N ILE A 132 6.03 1.99 5.33
CA ILE A 132 5.28 2.88 4.46
C ILE A 132 6.04 2.94 3.15
N SER A 133 5.43 2.56 2.04
CA SER A 133 6.10 2.49 0.73
C SER A 133 5.20 2.98 -0.38
N THR A 134 5.78 3.63 -1.38
CA THR A 134 5.08 3.76 -2.66
C THR A 134 4.93 2.37 -3.28
N ILE A 135 3.89 2.20 -4.12
CA ILE A 135 3.68 0.92 -4.80
C ILE A 135 4.89 0.57 -5.68
N HIS A 136 5.46 1.54 -6.39
CA HIS A 136 6.65 1.35 -7.21
C HIS A 136 7.85 0.85 -6.39
N ALA A 137 8.10 1.46 -5.24
CA ALA A 137 9.21 1.10 -4.37
C ALA A 137 9.01 -0.26 -3.67
N SER A 138 7.79 -0.77 -3.64
CA SER A 138 7.44 -2.05 -3.01
C SER A 138 7.72 -3.28 -3.88
N LYS A 139 8.11 -3.09 -5.13
CA LYS A 139 8.43 -4.21 -6.04
C LYS A 139 9.50 -5.11 -5.42
N GLY A 140 9.26 -6.41 -5.45
CA GLY A 140 10.16 -7.41 -4.86
C GLY A 140 10.00 -7.61 -3.35
N LEU A 141 9.19 -6.79 -2.68
CA LEU A 141 8.87 -6.95 -1.27
C LEU A 141 7.53 -7.67 -1.09
N GLU A 142 7.38 -8.38 0.02
CA GLU A 142 6.15 -9.05 0.42
C GLU A 142 5.93 -8.84 1.91
N PHE A 143 4.65 -8.74 2.31
CA PHE A 143 4.29 -8.51 3.70
C PHE A 143 3.07 -9.37 4.04
N LYS A 144 2.98 -9.81 5.28
CA LYS A 144 1.82 -10.58 5.74
C LYS A 144 0.54 -9.74 5.67
N HIS A 145 0.61 -8.49 6.07
CA HIS A 145 -0.54 -7.59 6.17
C HIS A 145 -0.28 -6.32 5.37
N VAL A 146 -1.06 -6.09 4.32
CA VAL A 146 -0.95 -4.92 3.46
C VAL A 146 -2.21 -4.06 3.54
N PHE A 147 -2.00 -2.77 3.69
CA PHE A 147 -3.01 -1.71 3.64
C PHE A 147 -2.76 -0.85 2.41
N LEU A 148 -3.58 -0.98 1.41
CA LEU A 148 -3.53 -0.17 0.19
C LEU A 148 -4.49 1.00 0.35
N ILE A 149 -3.95 2.20 0.50
CA ILE A 149 -4.72 3.41 0.75
C ILE A 149 -4.88 4.28 -0.49
N GLY A 150 -5.80 5.23 -0.43
CA GLY A 150 -6.02 6.20 -1.50
C GLY A 150 -6.57 5.59 -2.78
N CYS A 151 -7.37 4.53 -2.67
CA CYS A 151 -7.98 3.83 -3.81
C CYS A 151 -9.17 4.60 -4.39
N SER A 152 -8.95 5.84 -4.76
CA SER A 152 -9.92 6.75 -5.33
C SER A 152 -9.52 7.24 -6.72
N GLU A 153 -10.51 7.54 -7.55
CA GLU A 153 -10.28 8.14 -8.89
C GLU A 153 -9.39 9.39 -8.77
N GLY A 154 -8.40 9.49 -9.65
CA GLY A 154 -7.41 10.57 -9.65
C GLY A 154 -6.13 10.25 -8.89
N LEU A 155 -6.17 9.37 -7.88
CA LEU A 155 -4.98 8.79 -7.24
C LEU A 155 -4.65 7.42 -7.84
N ILE A 156 -5.65 6.57 -7.98
CA ILE A 156 -5.55 5.23 -8.52
C ILE A 156 -6.74 4.98 -9.46
N PRO A 157 -6.60 5.06 -10.77
CA PRO A 157 -5.38 5.42 -11.53
C PRO A 157 -5.01 6.89 -11.35
N TYR A 158 -3.71 7.16 -11.30
CA TYR A 158 -3.20 8.52 -11.09
C TYR A 158 -3.50 9.41 -12.31
N GLY A 159 -4.04 10.61 -12.05
CA GLY A 159 -4.48 11.53 -13.10
C GLY A 159 -5.74 11.10 -13.83
N ALA A 160 -6.40 10.02 -13.44
CA ALA A 160 -7.64 9.48 -14.00
C ALA A 160 -7.62 9.31 -15.54
N PRO A 161 -6.60 8.66 -16.14
CA PRO A 161 -6.60 8.37 -17.57
C PRO A 161 -7.81 7.52 -17.94
N GLN A 162 -8.43 7.78 -19.08
CA GLN A 162 -9.66 7.09 -19.48
C GLN A 162 -9.37 5.77 -20.20
N GLU A 163 -8.30 5.72 -20.98
CA GLU A 163 -7.92 4.59 -21.81
C GLU A 163 -6.42 4.62 -22.15
N GLY A 164 -5.97 3.60 -22.86
CA GLY A 164 -4.62 3.54 -23.41
C GLY A 164 -3.58 2.94 -22.48
N GLU A 165 -2.32 3.02 -22.88
CA GLU A 165 -1.20 2.39 -22.19
C GLU A 165 -0.99 2.94 -20.77
N VAL A 166 -1.24 4.22 -20.55
CA VAL A 166 -1.13 4.84 -19.22
C VAL A 166 -2.10 4.20 -18.23
N LEU A 167 -3.34 3.95 -18.66
CA LEU A 167 -4.32 3.23 -17.83
C LEU A 167 -3.88 1.78 -17.55
N GLU A 168 -3.36 1.10 -18.56
CA GLU A 168 -2.90 -0.28 -18.40
C GLU A 168 -1.66 -0.39 -17.50
N GLU A 169 -0.76 0.58 -17.54
CA GLU A 169 0.34 0.66 -16.57
C GLU A 169 -0.14 0.86 -15.13
N GLU A 170 -1.12 1.73 -14.92
CA GLU A 170 -1.76 1.91 -13.61
C GLU A 170 -2.45 0.63 -13.15
N ARG A 171 -3.09 -0.11 -14.05
CA ARG A 171 -3.69 -1.41 -13.75
C ARG A 171 -2.64 -2.44 -13.31
N ARG A 172 -1.53 -2.53 -14.03
CA ARG A 172 -0.39 -3.40 -13.65
C ARG A 172 0.18 -3.01 -12.30
N LEU A 173 0.26 -1.71 -12.02
CA LEU A 173 0.71 -1.20 -10.73
C LEU A 173 -0.22 -1.62 -9.59
N MET A 174 -1.54 -1.56 -9.82
CA MET A 174 -2.51 -2.08 -8.84
C MET A 174 -2.36 -3.57 -8.59
N TYR A 175 -2.15 -4.32 -9.65
CA TYR A 175 -1.87 -5.74 -9.55
C TYR A 175 -0.62 -6.01 -8.69
N VAL A 176 0.46 -5.24 -8.90
CA VAL A 176 1.67 -5.30 -8.07
C VAL A 176 1.32 -5.01 -6.61
N ALA A 177 0.57 -3.94 -6.33
CA ALA A 177 0.18 -3.57 -4.97
C ALA A 177 -0.57 -4.69 -4.25
N VAL A 178 -1.59 -5.26 -4.89
CA VAL A 178 -2.40 -6.35 -4.32
C VAL A 178 -1.53 -7.58 -4.03
N THR A 179 -0.63 -7.92 -4.91
CA THR A 179 0.23 -9.11 -4.79
C THR A 179 1.40 -8.95 -3.82
N ARG A 180 1.55 -7.78 -3.18
CA ARG A 180 2.49 -7.61 -2.04
C ARG A 180 1.95 -8.23 -0.76
N ALA A 181 0.65 -8.50 -0.68
CA ALA A 181 0.02 -9.08 0.49
C ALA A 181 0.08 -10.62 0.46
N GLU A 182 0.50 -11.22 1.58
CA GLU A 182 0.49 -12.67 1.75
C GLU A 182 -0.79 -13.15 2.43
N ASP A 183 -1.13 -12.62 3.60
CA ASP A 183 -2.20 -13.11 4.47
C ASP A 183 -3.45 -12.24 4.44
N THR A 184 -3.30 -10.93 4.56
CA THR A 184 -4.44 -10.00 4.57
C THR A 184 -4.18 -8.78 3.70
N LEU A 185 -5.24 -8.31 3.07
CA LEU A 185 -5.26 -7.09 2.28
C LEU A 185 -6.46 -6.25 2.69
N ASP A 186 -6.18 -5.01 3.09
CA ASP A 186 -7.17 -3.96 3.30
C ASP A 186 -7.01 -2.89 2.23
N VAL A 187 -8.08 -2.61 1.52
CA VAL A 187 -8.16 -1.57 0.50
C VAL A 187 -9.04 -0.45 1.03
N SER A 188 -8.59 0.78 0.95
CA SER A 188 -9.36 1.91 1.45
C SER A 188 -9.24 3.16 0.60
N TYR A 189 -10.21 4.05 0.73
CA TYR A 189 -10.13 5.40 0.20
C TYR A 189 -10.85 6.39 1.11
N ALA A 190 -10.48 7.66 0.98
CA ALA A 190 -11.11 8.78 1.66
C ALA A 190 -12.05 9.52 0.71
N ARG A 191 -13.23 9.90 1.20
CA ARG A 191 -14.20 10.69 0.42
C ARG A 191 -13.74 12.12 0.19
N THR A 192 -12.97 12.68 1.13
CA THR A 192 -12.46 14.04 1.06
C THR A 192 -10.98 14.08 1.40
N ARG A 193 -10.31 15.13 0.98
CA ARG A 193 -8.95 15.46 1.37
C ARG A 193 -8.95 16.79 2.11
N GLU A 194 -8.31 16.86 3.26
CA GLU A 194 -8.05 18.11 3.93
C GLU A 194 -7.05 18.95 3.11
N GLY A 195 -7.41 20.17 2.76
CA GLY A 195 -6.57 21.10 2.00
C GLY A 195 -7.29 22.41 1.67
N ASN A 196 -6.50 23.44 1.31
CA ASN A 196 -6.94 24.83 1.11
C ASN A 196 -7.92 25.09 -0.05
N GLU A 197 -8.27 24.10 -0.82
CA GLU A 197 -9.20 24.21 -1.93
C GLU A 197 -10.37 23.25 -1.72
N GLY A 198 -11.34 23.63 -0.93
CA GLY A 198 -12.66 23.01 -0.76
C GLY A 198 -12.70 21.49 -0.90
N GLU A 199 -13.37 20.81 -0.02
CA GLU A 199 -13.57 19.36 -0.03
C GLU A 199 -14.10 18.89 -1.39
N ARG A 200 -13.22 18.31 -2.21
CA ARG A 200 -13.65 17.61 -3.42
C ARG A 200 -14.03 16.18 -3.05
N ALA A 201 -15.29 15.84 -3.22
CA ALA A 201 -15.79 14.49 -3.08
C ALA A 201 -15.03 13.55 -4.05
N ARG A 202 -14.45 12.49 -3.51
CA ARG A 202 -13.75 11.47 -4.27
C ARG A 202 -14.64 10.26 -4.48
N ARG A 203 -14.44 9.58 -5.60
CA ARG A 203 -15.10 8.33 -5.94
C ARG A 203 -14.13 7.16 -5.78
N VAL A 204 -14.67 6.00 -5.46
CA VAL A 204 -13.87 4.77 -5.42
C VAL A 204 -13.20 4.52 -6.77
N SER A 205 -11.96 4.05 -6.72
CA SER A 205 -11.21 3.67 -7.92
C SER A 205 -11.97 2.65 -8.77
N ARG A 206 -11.95 2.83 -10.09
CA ARG A 206 -12.55 1.89 -11.06
C ARG A 206 -11.96 0.48 -10.97
N PHE A 207 -10.73 0.33 -10.47
CA PHE A 207 -10.10 -0.97 -10.31
C PHE A 207 -10.71 -1.81 -9.20
N PHE A 208 -11.48 -1.20 -8.31
CA PHE A 208 -12.07 -1.84 -7.13
C PHE A 208 -13.61 -1.82 -7.11
N ARG A 209 -14.22 -1.56 -8.26
CA ARG A 209 -15.69 -1.63 -8.45
C ARG A 209 -16.14 -3.02 -8.83
#